data_4ffda52d4ff4e7385c19def690b30ed1
#
_entry.id   4ffda52d4ff4e7385c19def690b30ed1
#
_cell.length_a   1.000
_cell.length_b   1.000
_cell.length_c   1.000
_cell.angle_alpha   90.00
_cell.angle_beta   90.00
_cell.angle_gamma   90.00
#
_symmetry.space_group_name_H-M   'P 1'
#
loop_
_entity.id
_entity.type
_entity.pdbx_description
1 polymer ?
#
loop_
_entity_poly.entity_id
_entity_poly.type
_entity_poly.pdbx_seq_one_letter_code
_entity_poly.pdbx_strand_id
1 'polypeptide(L)'
;MEEEILSKTHTASKIQSTDPGYIVLTGGDELFFNEHVLRFYRYVLEEWAPSEKPIALYFGCSNHKPFSKSFIHMKTIRMLKKYDLEKYVQQFIISEPLTICPRELETTFPAANYDFPPERLGKQGKEEFIKRLRTFLQLHALKFYKYHVVFAPNHHKEIFCKASEKIIKPIYVPYNLYQLPNLLKALTELV
;
A
#
# COMPACT_ATOMS: atom_id res chain seq x y z
N MET A 1 -10.63 7.81 -26.66
CA MET A 1 -10.49 7.41 -25.25
C MET A 1 -9.07 6.93 -24.93
N GLU A 2 -8.46 6.06 -25.74
CA GLU A 2 -7.05 5.66 -25.57
C GLU A 2 -6.06 6.82 -25.76
N GLU A 3 -6.29 7.68 -26.76
CA GLU A 3 -5.43 8.85 -27.01
C GLU A 3 -5.50 9.90 -25.90
N GLU A 4 -6.63 10.04 -25.21
CA GLU A 4 -6.79 10.99 -24.11
C GLU A 4 -6.12 10.50 -22.82
N ILE A 5 -6.00 9.18 -22.64
CA ILE A 5 -5.25 8.55 -21.54
C ILE A 5 -3.74 8.69 -21.79
N LEU A 6 -3.30 8.50 -23.03
CA LEU A 6 -1.89 8.65 -23.44
C LEU A 6 -1.38 10.09 -23.29
N SER A 7 -2.25 11.12 -23.50
CA SER A 7 -1.85 12.53 -23.36
C SER A 7 -1.59 12.97 -21.90
N LYS A 8 -2.09 12.21 -20.92
CA LYS A 8 -1.90 12.46 -19.48
C LYS A 8 -0.80 11.61 -18.86
N THR A 9 -0.07 10.82 -19.63
CA THR A 9 1.00 9.97 -19.16
C THR A 9 2.34 10.67 -19.33
N HIS A 10 3.07 10.88 -18.25
CA HIS A 10 4.42 11.40 -18.25
C HIS A 10 5.37 10.40 -17.58
N THR A 11 6.58 10.34 -18.08
CA THR A 11 7.63 9.53 -17.43
C THR A 11 8.02 10.20 -16.12
N ALA A 12 7.59 9.65 -15.01
CA ALA A 12 7.98 10.19 -13.70
C ALA A 12 9.46 9.94 -13.45
N SER A 13 10.20 10.97 -13.07
CA SER A 13 11.65 10.93 -12.86
C SER A 13 12.12 9.95 -11.77
N LYS A 14 11.20 9.47 -10.94
CA LYS A 14 11.47 8.55 -9.82
C LYS A 14 11.10 7.09 -10.11
N ILE A 15 10.48 6.81 -11.25
CA ILE A 15 10.14 5.45 -11.67
C ILE A 15 11.27 4.92 -12.52
N GLN A 16 12.01 3.97 -12.00
CA GLN A 16 13.02 3.25 -12.76
C GLN A 16 12.34 2.20 -13.63
N SER A 17 11.90 2.59 -14.83
CA SER A 17 11.55 1.67 -15.88
C SER A 17 12.70 1.56 -16.87
N THR A 18 13.05 0.35 -17.23
CA THR A 18 14.02 0.05 -18.28
C THR A 18 13.34 -0.24 -19.63
N ASP A 19 12.02 -0.20 -19.68
CA ASP A 19 11.23 -0.58 -20.85
C ASP A 19 10.70 0.67 -21.59
N PRO A 20 11.11 0.90 -22.87
CA PRO A 20 10.64 2.02 -23.68
C PRO A 20 9.20 1.77 -24.20
N GLY A 21 8.23 1.93 -23.44
CA GLY A 21 6.79 1.71 -23.74
C GLY A 21 5.95 1.72 -22.50
N TYR A 22 6.56 2.07 -21.41
CA TYR A 22 5.96 2.04 -20.10
C TYR A 22 4.97 3.19 -19.92
N ILE A 23 3.70 2.85 -19.64
CA ILE A 23 2.68 3.82 -19.27
C ILE A 23 2.84 4.13 -17.77
N VAL A 24 2.99 5.41 -17.44
CA VAL A 24 3.00 5.89 -16.06
C VAL A 24 1.80 6.79 -15.83
N LEU A 25 0.93 6.43 -14.91
CA LEU A 25 -0.21 7.24 -14.51
C LEU A 25 0.27 8.40 -13.63
N THR A 26 0.06 9.64 -14.06
CA THR A 26 0.44 10.83 -13.30
C THR A 26 -0.76 11.73 -13.08
N GLY A 27 -0.99 12.16 -11.85
CA GLY A 27 -2.13 13.02 -11.55
C GLY A 27 -2.31 13.31 -10.07
N GLY A 28 -3.54 13.60 -9.69
CA GLY A 28 -4.01 13.83 -8.34
C GLY A 28 -5.25 12.97 -8.03
N ASP A 29 -6.24 13.58 -7.39
CA ASP A 29 -7.47 12.88 -6.93
C ASP A 29 -8.20 12.12 -8.04
N GLU A 30 -8.13 12.60 -9.29
CA GLU A 30 -8.74 11.94 -10.44
C GLU A 30 -8.19 10.54 -10.70
N LEU A 31 -6.97 10.24 -10.28
CA LEU A 31 -6.39 8.90 -10.45
C LEU A 31 -7.11 7.82 -9.64
N PHE A 32 -7.77 8.17 -8.55
CA PHE A 32 -8.62 7.20 -7.84
C PHE A 32 -9.72 6.64 -8.76
N PHE A 33 -10.18 7.41 -9.73
CA PHE A 33 -11.25 7.03 -10.66
C PHE A 33 -10.73 6.55 -12.02
N ASN A 34 -9.41 6.47 -12.20
CA ASN A 34 -8.81 5.90 -13.39
C ASN A 34 -9.17 4.41 -13.52
N GLU A 35 -9.51 3.95 -14.72
CA GLU A 35 -9.99 2.59 -14.96
C GLU A 35 -9.00 1.50 -14.54
N HIS A 36 -7.69 1.72 -14.73
CA HIS A 36 -6.64 0.77 -14.34
C HIS A 36 -6.52 0.68 -12.82
N VAL A 37 -6.64 1.81 -12.13
CA VAL A 37 -6.64 1.87 -10.65
C VAL A 37 -7.89 1.18 -10.09
N LEU A 38 -9.06 1.45 -10.69
CA LEU A 38 -10.31 0.80 -10.30
C LEU A 38 -10.28 -0.72 -10.53
N ARG A 39 -9.73 -1.15 -11.66
CA ARG A 39 -9.57 -2.58 -11.97
C ARG A 39 -8.65 -3.27 -10.98
N PHE A 40 -7.51 -2.66 -10.66
CA PHE A 40 -6.57 -3.18 -9.66
C PHE A 40 -7.23 -3.30 -8.28
N TYR A 41 -7.92 -2.24 -7.84
CA TYR A 41 -8.62 -2.24 -6.55
C TYR A 41 -9.70 -3.33 -6.48
N ARG A 42 -10.51 -3.48 -7.53
CA ARG A 42 -11.52 -4.55 -7.61
C ARG A 42 -10.88 -5.93 -7.57
N TYR A 43 -9.80 -6.13 -8.31
CA TYR A 43 -9.05 -7.38 -8.27
C TYR A 43 -8.61 -7.74 -6.85
N VAL A 44 -8.06 -6.77 -6.11
CA VAL A 44 -7.65 -6.99 -4.71
C VAL A 44 -8.84 -7.32 -3.80
N LEU A 45 -10.02 -6.74 -4.05
CA LEU A 45 -11.21 -7.00 -3.25
C LEU A 45 -11.91 -8.33 -3.57
N GLU A 46 -11.95 -8.72 -4.84
CA GLU A 46 -12.88 -9.74 -5.33
C GLU A 46 -12.18 -11.04 -5.76
N GLU A 47 -10.95 -10.94 -6.25
CA GLU A 47 -10.26 -12.06 -6.89
C GLU A 47 -8.97 -12.48 -6.16
N TRP A 48 -8.25 -11.50 -5.56
CA TRP A 48 -7.01 -11.81 -4.84
C TRP A 48 -7.31 -12.61 -3.56
N ALA A 49 -6.66 -13.77 -3.44
CA ALA A 49 -6.78 -14.62 -2.27
C ALA A 49 -5.60 -14.36 -1.30
N PRO A 50 -5.86 -13.94 -0.06
CA PRO A 50 -4.83 -13.78 0.94
C PRO A 50 -4.23 -15.12 1.34
N SER A 51 -2.93 -15.13 1.66
CA SER A 51 -2.28 -16.26 2.28
C SER A 51 -2.73 -16.43 3.74
N GLU A 52 -2.69 -17.66 4.24
CA GLU A 52 -3.01 -17.95 5.66
C GLU A 52 -1.91 -17.46 6.59
N LYS A 53 -1.98 -16.21 6.96
CA LYS A 53 -1.04 -15.53 7.88
C LYS A 53 -1.81 -14.75 8.93
N PRO A 54 -1.47 -14.88 10.22
CA PRO A 54 -2.28 -14.25 11.27
C PRO A 54 -2.11 -12.74 11.39
N ILE A 55 -1.04 -12.17 10.84
CA ILE A 55 -0.68 -10.76 11.02
C ILE A 55 -0.76 -10.01 9.68
N ALA A 56 -1.53 -8.94 9.63
CA ALA A 56 -1.48 -7.96 8.55
C ALA A 56 -0.55 -6.79 8.95
N LEU A 57 0.50 -6.56 8.17
CA LEU A 57 1.43 -5.45 8.33
C LEU A 57 1.22 -4.44 7.22
N TYR A 58 0.81 -3.24 7.57
CA TYR A 58 0.50 -2.15 6.66
C TYR A 58 1.64 -1.14 6.61
N PHE A 59 2.25 -0.99 5.44
CA PHE A 59 3.29 0.01 5.16
C PHE A 59 2.71 1.24 4.47
N GLY A 60 3.37 2.39 4.66
CA GLY A 60 3.19 3.50 3.73
C GLY A 60 3.87 3.24 2.39
N CYS A 61 3.36 3.86 1.34
CA CYS A 61 4.01 3.84 0.03
C CYS A 61 5.38 4.57 0.06
N SER A 62 6.11 4.44 -1.02
CA SER A 62 7.36 5.17 -1.25
C SER A 62 7.39 5.74 -2.66
N ASN A 63 8.25 6.75 -2.86
CA ASN A 63 8.49 7.30 -4.18
C ASN A 63 9.20 6.32 -5.13
N HIS A 64 9.80 5.25 -4.59
CA HIS A 64 10.43 4.20 -5.39
C HIS A 64 9.40 3.14 -5.79
N LYS A 65 9.44 2.72 -7.03
CA LYS A 65 8.61 1.63 -7.57
C LYS A 65 9.51 0.57 -8.21
N PRO A 66 9.27 -0.72 -7.99
CA PRO A 66 8.38 -1.26 -6.95
C PRO A 66 8.76 -0.79 -5.53
N PHE A 67 7.81 -0.82 -4.60
CA PHE A 67 8.00 -0.30 -3.24
C PHE A 67 9.16 -0.96 -2.49
N SER A 68 9.42 -2.23 -2.73
CA SER A 68 10.53 -3.00 -2.14
C SER A 68 11.91 -2.42 -2.46
N LYS A 69 12.05 -1.57 -3.49
CA LYS A 69 13.31 -0.86 -3.79
C LYS A 69 13.59 0.30 -2.84
N SER A 70 12.63 0.76 -2.06
CA SER A 70 12.89 1.80 -1.07
C SER A 70 13.66 1.23 0.13
N PHE A 71 14.54 2.04 0.72
CA PHE A 71 15.45 1.59 1.75
C PHE A 71 14.74 1.02 2.99
N ILE A 72 13.67 1.69 3.45
CA ILE A 72 12.92 1.24 4.63
C ILE A 72 12.18 -0.08 4.37
N HIS A 73 11.57 -0.23 3.17
CA HIS A 73 10.95 -1.49 2.78
C HIS A 73 11.97 -2.62 2.68
N MET A 74 13.12 -2.37 2.03
CA MET A 74 14.22 -3.35 1.95
C MET A 74 14.68 -3.83 3.33
N LYS A 75 14.89 -2.90 4.25
CA LYS A 75 15.35 -3.22 5.61
C LYS A 75 14.31 -4.04 6.35
N THR A 76 13.03 -3.68 6.23
CA THR A 76 11.95 -4.41 6.87
C THR A 76 11.79 -5.82 6.28
N ILE A 77 11.83 -5.97 4.96
CA ILE A 77 11.78 -7.30 4.30
C ILE A 77 12.94 -8.17 4.79
N ARG A 78 14.16 -7.64 4.82
CA ARG A 78 15.33 -8.37 5.35
C ARG A 78 15.17 -8.75 6.82
N MET A 79 14.59 -7.87 7.63
CA MET A 79 14.30 -8.15 9.03
C MET A 79 13.30 -9.31 9.16
N LEU A 80 12.19 -9.27 8.42
CA LEU A 80 11.20 -10.34 8.44
C LEU A 80 11.81 -11.69 8.06
N LYS A 81 12.66 -11.73 7.03
CA LYS A 81 13.41 -12.93 6.61
C LYS A 81 14.34 -13.42 7.70
N LYS A 82 15.18 -12.51 8.23
CA LYS A 82 16.19 -12.84 9.25
C LYS A 82 15.58 -13.50 10.49
N TYR A 83 14.40 -13.08 10.89
CA TYR A 83 13.71 -13.57 12.08
C TYR A 83 12.58 -14.57 11.79
N ASP A 84 12.52 -15.10 10.56
CA ASP A 84 11.54 -16.10 10.11
C ASP A 84 10.07 -15.68 10.33
N LEU A 85 9.80 -14.38 10.21
CA LEU A 85 8.47 -13.79 10.40
C LEU A 85 7.63 -13.73 9.12
N GLU A 86 8.22 -13.96 7.94
CA GLU A 86 7.50 -13.89 6.66
C GLU A 86 6.33 -14.87 6.57
N LYS A 87 6.43 -16.01 7.23
CA LYS A 87 5.37 -17.03 7.27
C LYS A 87 4.16 -16.62 8.10
N TYR A 88 4.30 -15.60 8.96
CA TYR A 88 3.23 -15.11 9.84
C TYR A 88 2.67 -13.76 9.39
N VAL A 89 3.40 -13.03 8.53
CA VAL A 89 3.11 -11.62 8.22
C VAL A 89 2.72 -11.46 6.75
N GLN A 90 1.47 -11.08 6.49
CA GLN A 90 1.03 -10.56 5.20
C GLN A 90 1.34 -9.07 5.14
N GLN A 91 2.09 -8.66 4.12
CA GLN A 91 2.48 -7.28 3.92
C GLN A 91 1.53 -6.59 2.94
N PHE A 92 1.08 -5.40 3.31
CA PHE A 92 0.29 -4.50 2.48
C PHE A 92 0.95 -3.13 2.37
N ILE A 93 0.83 -2.50 1.24
CA ILE A 93 1.23 -1.11 1.03
C ILE A 93 -0.02 -0.24 0.93
N ILE A 94 -0.12 0.76 1.78
CA ILE A 94 -1.14 1.82 1.73
C ILE A 94 -0.60 2.89 0.78
N SER A 95 -1.36 3.22 -0.26
CA SER A 95 -0.86 4.09 -1.31
C SER A 95 -1.95 4.83 -2.06
N GLU A 96 -1.74 6.11 -2.34
CA GLU A 96 -2.46 6.85 -3.36
C GLU A 96 -1.97 6.43 -4.76
N PRO A 97 -2.82 6.24 -5.74
CA PRO A 97 -4.29 6.15 -5.72
C PRO A 97 -4.81 4.73 -5.55
N LEU A 98 -3.92 3.73 -5.32
CA LEU A 98 -4.27 2.30 -5.31
C LEU A 98 -5.12 1.90 -4.11
N THR A 99 -5.09 2.68 -3.05
CA THR A 99 -5.67 2.40 -1.73
C THR A 99 -4.86 1.38 -0.95
N ILE A 100 -4.78 0.16 -1.44
CA ILE A 100 -4.09 -0.97 -0.80
C ILE A 100 -3.46 -1.86 -1.89
N CYS A 101 -2.23 -2.27 -1.66
CA CYS A 101 -1.51 -3.18 -2.55
C CYS A 101 -0.89 -4.32 -1.73
N PRO A 102 -1.32 -5.57 -1.89
CA PRO A 102 -0.60 -6.72 -1.37
C PRO A 102 0.84 -6.73 -1.90
N ARG A 103 1.80 -7.08 -1.05
CA ARG A 103 3.24 -7.04 -1.42
C ARG A 103 3.54 -7.81 -2.70
N GLU A 104 2.95 -8.96 -2.88
CA GLU A 104 3.12 -9.83 -4.04
C GLU A 104 2.63 -9.22 -5.36
N LEU A 105 1.79 -8.17 -5.28
CA LEU A 105 1.26 -7.46 -6.45
C LEU A 105 1.99 -6.13 -6.74
N GLU A 106 3.05 -5.80 -6.01
CA GLU A 106 3.74 -4.51 -6.15
C GLU A 106 4.38 -4.26 -7.52
N THR A 107 4.58 -5.31 -8.32
CA THR A 107 5.07 -5.23 -9.71
C THR A 107 3.98 -5.35 -10.75
N THR A 108 2.73 -5.62 -10.34
CA THR A 108 1.59 -5.73 -11.23
C THR A 108 1.11 -4.32 -11.63
N PHE A 109 0.88 -4.09 -12.93
CA PHE A 109 0.34 -2.81 -13.40
C PHE A 109 -1.03 -2.51 -12.74
N PRO A 110 -1.28 -1.30 -12.24
CA PRO A 110 -0.45 -0.10 -12.26
C PRO A 110 0.43 0.10 -11.03
N ALA A 111 0.60 -0.87 -10.13
CA ALA A 111 1.24 -0.68 -8.83
C ALA A 111 2.68 -0.15 -8.90
N ALA A 112 3.43 -0.52 -9.94
CA ALA A 112 4.77 0.01 -10.20
C ALA A 112 4.79 1.19 -11.19
N ASN A 113 3.62 1.66 -11.66
CA ASN A 113 3.50 2.50 -12.85
C ASN A 113 2.66 3.77 -12.61
N TYR A 114 2.77 4.39 -11.45
CA TYR A 114 2.11 5.67 -11.18
C TYR A 114 3.04 6.63 -10.44
N ASP A 115 2.75 7.92 -10.58
CA ASP A 115 3.36 9.01 -9.82
C ASP A 115 2.25 9.87 -9.22
N PHE A 116 2.07 9.74 -7.92
CA PHE A 116 1.10 10.50 -7.14
C PHE A 116 1.81 11.03 -5.88
N PRO A 117 2.42 12.21 -5.94
CA PRO A 117 3.01 12.83 -4.76
C PRO A 117 1.94 13.11 -3.70
N PRO A 118 2.21 12.86 -2.40
CA PRO A 118 1.24 13.07 -1.32
C PRO A 118 0.63 14.48 -1.29
N GLU A 119 1.36 15.49 -1.76
CA GLU A 119 0.92 16.88 -1.83
C GLU A 119 -0.24 17.09 -2.82
N ARG A 120 -0.45 16.15 -3.76
CA ARG A 120 -1.57 16.17 -4.71
C ARG A 120 -2.84 15.54 -4.19
N LEU A 121 -2.79 14.93 -3.00
CA LEU A 121 -3.96 14.33 -2.37
C LEU A 121 -4.89 15.44 -1.84
N GLY A 122 -5.93 15.73 -2.59
CA GLY A 122 -6.98 16.68 -2.21
C GLY A 122 -8.04 16.08 -1.31
N LYS A 123 -9.09 16.85 -1.07
CA LYS A 123 -10.19 16.43 -0.19
C LYS A 123 -10.95 15.23 -0.74
N GLN A 124 -11.28 15.25 -2.03
CA GLN A 124 -12.03 14.18 -2.70
C GLN A 124 -11.25 12.87 -2.70
N GLY A 125 -9.96 12.92 -3.06
CA GLY A 125 -9.08 11.75 -3.03
C GLY A 125 -8.94 11.17 -1.62
N LYS A 126 -8.80 12.03 -0.60
CA LYS A 126 -8.72 11.60 0.79
C LYS A 126 -9.99 10.89 1.27
N GLU A 127 -11.16 11.42 0.92
CA GLU A 127 -12.46 10.81 1.24
C GLU A 127 -12.62 9.44 0.56
N GLU A 128 -12.28 9.35 -0.73
CA GLU A 128 -12.33 8.12 -1.48
C GLU A 128 -11.31 7.08 -0.96
N PHE A 129 -10.11 7.51 -0.60
CA PHE A 129 -9.10 6.65 0.00
C PHE A 129 -9.59 6.02 1.30
N ILE A 130 -10.10 6.83 2.23
CA ILE A 130 -10.66 6.36 3.51
C ILE A 130 -11.79 5.36 3.26
N LYS A 131 -12.72 5.69 2.37
CA LYS A 131 -13.86 4.84 2.03
C LYS A 131 -13.42 3.47 1.49
N ARG A 132 -12.51 3.45 0.51
CA ARG A 132 -12.01 2.21 -0.10
C ARG A 132 -11.19 1.38 0.88
N LEU A 133 -10.32 2.03 1.66
CA LEU A 133 -9.54 1.34 2.67
C LEU A 133 -10.47 0.72 3.73
N ARG A 134 -11.50 1.44 4.16
CA ARG A 134 -12.53 0.92 5.06
C ARG A 134 -13.22 -0.31 4.50
N THR A 135 -13.60 -0.29 3.23
CA THR A 135 -14.22 -1.44 2.55
C THR A 135 -13.28 -2.65 2.55
N PHE A 136 -12.00 -2.46 2.23
CA PHE A 136 -11.00 -3.52 2.31
C PHE A 136 -10.86 -4.08 3.72
N LEU A 137 -10.79 -3.22 4.74
CA LEU A 137 -10.68 -3.65 6.13
C LEU A 137 -11.89 -4.48 6.58
N GLN A 138 -13.09 -4.12 6.15
CA GLN A 138 -14.31 -4.84 6.46
C GLN A 138 -14.41 -6.20 5.74
N LEU A 139 -14.05 -6.26 4.48
CA LEU A 139 -14.23 -7.46 3.65
C LEU A 139 -13.09 -8.46 3.78
N HIS A 140 -11.86 -7.99 3.97
CA HIS A 140 -10.67 -8.83 4.04
C HIS A 140 -10.01 -8.84 5.42
N ALA A 141 -9.68 -7.67 5.96
CA ALA A 141 -8.83 -7.61 7.14
C ALA A 141 -9.46 -8.29 8.35
N LEU A 142 -10.73 -8.04 8.62
CA LEU A 142 -11.47 -8.71 9.70
C LEU A 142 -11.60 -10.22 9.52
N LYS A 143 -11.67 -10.68 8.28
CA LYS A 143 -11.93 -12.09 7.98
C LYS A 143 -10.67 -12.95 8.05
N PHE A 144 -9.53 -12.40 7.61
CA PHE A 144 -8.33 -13.20 7.36
C PHE A 144 -7.20 -12.96 8.36
N TYR A 145 -7.20 -11.83 9.11
CA TYR A 145 -6.08 -11.48 9.99
C TYR A 145 -6.55 -11.29 11.43
N LYS A 146 -5.83 -11.92 12.34
CA LYS A 146 -6.07 -11.78 13.78
C LYS A 146 -5.47 -10.50 14.34
N TYR A 147 -4.33 -10.08 13.79
CA TYR A 147 -3.57 -8.93 14.28
C TYR A 147 -3.27 -7.95 13.15
N HIS A 148 -3.26 -6.67 13.49
CA HIS A 148 -3.04 -5.58 12.55
C HIS A 148 -1.96 -4.65 13.08
N VAL A 149 -0.88 -4.47 12.32
CA VAL A 149 0.24 -3.60 12.65
C VAL A 149 0.38 -2.56 11.56
N VAL A 150 0.45 -1.28 11.93
CA VAL A 150 0.60 -0.15 11.00
C VAL A 150 1.99 0.46 11.20
N PHE A 151 2.78 0.44 10.14
CA PHE A 151 4.10 1.04 10.04
C PHE A 151 4.13 1.94 8.81
N ALA A 152 3.59 3.16 8.95
CA ALA A 152 3.34 4.09 7.86
C ALA A 152 3.56 5.55 8.28
N PRO A 153 3.91 6.45 7.33
CA PRO A 153 4.01 7.88 7.57
C PRO A 153 2.72 8.48 8.14
N ASN A 154 2.83 9.64 8.79
CA ASN A 154 1.70 10.26 9.51
C ASN A 154 0.46 10.45 8.65
N HIS A 155 0.59 10.89 7.38
CA HIS A 155 -0.56 11.09 6.49
C HIS A 155 -1.30 9.76 6.20
N HIS A 156 -0.59 8.67 5.96
CA HIS A 156 -1.19 7.33 5.80
C HIS A 156 -1.75 6.78 7.11
N LYS A 157 -1.07 7.04 8.24
CA LYS A 157 -1.56 6.67 9.57
C LYS A 157 -2.89 7.34 9.87
N GLU A 158 -3.05 8.63 9.57
CA GLU A 158 -4.32 9.36 9.76
C GLU A 158 -5.46 8.76 8.91
N ILE A 159 -5.18 8.46 7.64
CA ILE A 159 -6.14 7.80 6.73
C ILE A 159 -6.53 6.43 7.29
N PHE A 160 -5.54 5.64 7.69
CA PHE A 160 -5.77 4.30 8.25
C PHE A 160 -6.59 4.38 9.55
N CYS A 161 -6.28 5.30 10.44
CA CYS A 161 -7.01 5.50 11.70
C CYS A 161 -8.49 5.76 11.43
N LYS A 162 -8.81 6.67 10.50
CA LYS A 162 -10.20 6.98 10.12
C LYS A 162 -10.90 5.79 9.43
N ALA A 163 -10.18 5.08 8.57
CA ALA A 163 -10.72 3.92 7.87
C ALA A 163 -11.00 2.74 8.82
N SER A 164 -10.16 2.53 9.83
CA SER A 164 -10.23 1.39 10.76
C SER A 164 -11.12 1.62 11.97
N GLU A 165 -11.63 2.83 12.16
CA GLU A 165 -12.45 3.20 13.31
C GLU A 165 -13.66 2.28 13.47
N LYS A 166 -13.81 1.66 14.64
CA LYS A 166 -14.86 0.68 15.00
C LYS A 166 -14.83 -0.63 14.19
N ILE A 167 -13.76 -0.87 13.43
CA ILE A 167 -13.60 -2.11 12.65
C ILE A 167 -12.50 -2.98 13.26
N ILE A 168 -11.29 -2.44 13.41
CA ILE A 168 -10.13 -3.14 13.96
C ILE A 168 -9.38 -2.25 14.95
N LYS A 169 -8.56 -2.86 15.81
CA LYS A 169 -7.66 -2.16 16.74
C LYS A 169 -6.21 -2.42 16.34
N PRO A 170 -5.61 -1.59 15.49
CA PRO A 170 -4.25 -1.81 15.05
C PRO A 170 -3.22 -1.37 16.08
N ILE A 171 -2.05 -2.00 16.04
CA ILE A 171 -0.85 -1.56 16.74
C ILE A 171 -0.11 -0.59 15.81
N TYR A 172 0.13 0.63 16.27
CA TYR A 172 0.88 1.63 15.51
C TYR A 172 2.34 1.66 15.95
N VAL A 173 3.25 1.49 15.00
CA VAL A 173 4.69 1.66 15.19
C VAL A 173 5.13 2.91 14.44
N PRO A 174 5.90 3.84 15.05
CA PRO A 174 6.36 5.04 14.38
C PRO A 174 7.22 4.71 13.15
N TYR A 175 6.98 5.41 12.03
CA TYR A 175 7.59 5.10 10.75
C TYR A 175 8.94 5.78 10.56
N ASN A 176 9.99 5.09 10.95
CA ASN A 176 11.38 5.44 10.61
C ASN A 176 12.30 4.23 10.84
N LEU A 177 13.54 4.30 10.34
CA LEU A 177 14.51 3.21 10.43
C LEU A 177 14.92 2.85 11.87
N TYR A 178 14.96 3.83 12.77
CA TYR A 178 15.32 3.61 14.17
C TYR A 178 14.23 2.87 14.95
N GLN A 179 13.03 2.78 14.39
CA GLN A 179 11.90 2.06 14.98
C GLN A 179 11.76 0.60 14.51
N LEU A 180 12.63 0.13 13.64
CA LEU A 180 12.64 -1.28 13.22
C LEU A 180 12.77 -2.27 14.38
N PRO A 181 13.57 -2.01 15.43
CA PRO A 181 13.56 -2.89 16.62
C PRO A 181 12.20 -2.93 17.32
N ASN A 182 11.47 -1.82 17.40
CA ASN A 182 10.13 -1.79 17.98
C ASN A 182 9.11 -2.50 17.09
N LEU A 183 9.24 -2.38 15.77
CA LEU A 183 8.43 -3.16 14.83
C LEU A 183 8.69 -4.65 14.99
N LEU A 184 9.96 -5.07 15.08
CA LEU A 184 10.34 -6.46 15.32
C LEU A 184 9.72 -6.98 16.60
N LYS A 185 9.87 -6.23 17.70
CA LYS A 185 9.30 -6.60 19.01
C LYS A 185 7.78 -6.78 18.89
N ALA A 186 7.06 -5.80 18.33
CA ALA A 186 5.62 -5.86 18.16
C ALA A 186 5.18 -7.10 17.37
N LEU A 187 5.88 -7.43 16.28
CA LEU A 187 5.56 -8.61 15.48
C LEU A 187 5.88 -9.93 16.19
N THR A 188 7.00 -9.99 16.93
CA THR A 188 7.42 -11.19 17.64
C THR A 188 6.48 -11.52 18.82
N GLU A 189 5.90 -10.52 19.48
CA GLU A 189 4.94 -10.70 20.57
C GLU A 189 3.56 -11.23 20.07
N LEU A 190 3.30 -11.22 18.78
CA LEU A 190 2.04 -11.66 18.15
C LEU A 190 2.10 -13.09 17.58
N VAL A 191 3.28 -13.72 17.60
CA VAL A 191 3.57 -15.07 17.05
C VAL A 191 3.72 -16.15 18.18
#